data_c7681b73777d340a85343ae21ae113f8
#
_entry.id   c7681b73777d340a85343ae21ae113f8
#
_cell.length_a   1.000
_cell.length_b   1.000
_cell.length_c   1.000
_cell.angle_alpha   90.00
_cell.angle_beta   90.00
_cell.angle_gamma   90.00
#
_symmetry.space_group_name_H-M   'P 1'
#
loop_
_entity.id
_entity.type
_entity.pdbx_description
1 polymer ?
#
loop_
_entity_poly.entity_id
_entity_poly.type
_entity_poly.pdbx_seq_one_letter_code
_entity_poly.pdbx_strand_id
1 'polypeptide(L)'
;QYLLFLTADHGAANNILMLQKHGIPAEGFWPDKTADELDGFLKQKFGVQKKLVKCILNYNVYLNHEAINSLALNLDEVKKYAIEWLKRNPQYTYVVDLEHINEASIPSVVREKLINGYNRLRSGDIQIVLNPANYEVSSDGIGRGTTHGVWNPYDSHIPFILMGWHVKPGKTNAKTTINDIAATVCAMIHIQMPNGCIGNAIEL
;
A
#
# COMPACT_ATOMS: atom_id res chain seq x y z
N GLN A 1 -28.72 27.61 -1.28
CA GLN A 1 -28.48 26.33 -0.62
C GLN A 1 -27.13 25.80 -1.06
N TYR A 2 -26.39 25.16 -0.17
CA TYR A 2 -25.10 24.52 -0.48
C TYR A 2 -24.98 23.20 0.29
N LEU A 3 -24.21 22.29 -0.24
CA LEU A 3 -23.69 21.10 0.41
C LEU A 3 -22.18 21.21 0.41
N LEU A 4 -21.55 21.12 1.58
CA LEU A 4 -20.10 21.12 1.75
C LEU A 4 -19.67 19.78 2.32
N PHE A 5 -18.59 19.23 1.80
CA PHE A 5 -17.90 18.13 2.46
C PHE A 5 -16.41 18.43 2.61
N LEU A 6 -15.82 17.86 3.65
CA LEU A 6 -14.38 17.89 3.91
C LEU A 6 -13.91 16.45 4.13
N THR A 7 -12.85 16.12 3.46
CA THR A 7 -12.17 14.81 3.59
C THR A 7 -10.67 14.98 3.36
N ALA A 8 -9.93 13.91 3.40
CA ALA A 8 -8.53 13.83 2.99
C ALA A 8 -8.34 12.66 2.02
N ASP A 9 -7.30 12.67 1.24
CA ASP A 9 -6.87 11.56 0.39
C ASP A 9 -6.17 10.47 1.20
N HIS A 10 -5.43 10.86 2.25
CA HIS A 10 -4.71 9.97 3.17
C HIS A 10 -4.38 10.71 4.48
N GLY A 11 -3.94 9.96 5.49
CA GLY A 11 -3.29 10.49 6.68
C GLY A 11 -1.77 10.58 6.48
N ALA A 12 -1.01 10.44 7.57
CA ALA A 12 0.45 10.40 7.52
C ALA A 12 1.04 9.65 8.72
N ALA A 13 2.19 9.02 8.52
CA ALA A 13 2.95 8.43 9.61
C ALA A 13 3.56 9.51 10.51
N ASN A 14 3.83 9.19 11.76
CA ASN A 14 4.63 10.06 12.62
C ASN A 14 6.10 9.98 12.22
N ASN A 15 6.83 11.06 12.42
CA ASN A 15 8.26 11.11 12.14
C ASN A 15 9.04 10.03 12.91
N ILE A 16 9.91 9.29 12.23
CA ILE A 16 10.66 8.16 12.79
C ILE A 16 11.51 8.58 14.00
N LEU A 17 12.27 9.67 13.90
CA LEU A 17 13.12 10.14 15.02
C LEU A 17 12.27 10.56 16.22
N MET A 18 11.10 11.15 16.00
CA MET A 18 10.18 11.50 17.06
C MET A 18 9.67 10.24 17.78
N LEU A 19 9.28 9.21 17.02
CA LEU A 19 8.82 7.94 17.58
C LEU A 19 9.93 7.23 18.38
N GLN A 20 11.13 7.15 17.82
CA GLN A 20 12.31 6.58 18.51
C GLN A 20 12.63 7.31 19.81
N LYS A 21 12.55 8.66 19.81
CA LYS A 21 12.74 9.48 21.03
C LYS A 21 11.72 9.14 22.13
N HIS A 22 10.54 8.66 21.75
CA HIS A 22 9.50 8.22 22.69
C HIS A 22 9.52 6.71 22.96
N GLY A 23 10.59 6.00 22.57
CA GLY A 23 10.74 4.56 22.79
C GLY A 23 9.85 3.69 21.90
N ILE A 24 9.28 4.25 20.83
CA ILE A 24 8.46 3.50 19.86
C ILE A 24 9.37 3.01 18.74
N PRO A 25 9.43 1.69 18.49
CA PRO A 25 10.19 1.16 17.36
C PRO A 25 9.69 1.74 16.05
N ALA A 26 10.58 2.35 15.28
CA ALA A 26 10.29 2.90 13.97
C ALA A 26 11.58 2.93 13.14
N GLU A 27 11.49 2.54 11.88
CA GLU A 27 12.64 2.45 10.98
C GLU A 27 12.29 2.92 9.58
N GLY A 28 13.30 3.40 8.86
CA GLY A 28 13.16 3.77 7.45
C GLY A 28 13.26 2.55 6.54
N PHE A 29 12.55 2.58 5.45
CA PHE A 29 12.65 1.63 4.36
C PHE A 29 13.30 2.31 3.14
N TRP A 30 14.36 1.69 2.60
CA TRP A 30 15.09 2.18 1.44
C TRP A 30 14.85 1.24 0.25
N PRO A 31 13.96 1.59 -0.68
CA PRO A 31 13.57 0.72 -1.79
C PRO A 31 14.74 0.35 -2.71
N ASP A 32 15.57 1.32 -3.08
CA ASP A 32 16.71 1.08 -3.98
C ASP A 32 17.73 0.12 -3.37
N LYS A 33 18.10 0.33 -2.11
CA LYS A 33 19.01 -0.55 -1.37
C LYS A 33 18.44 -1.97 -1.30
N THR A 34 17.17 -2.10 -0.94
CA THR A 34 16.50 -3.41 -0.84
C THR A 34 16.43 -4.10 -2.21
N ALA A 35 16.17 -3.34 -3.28
CA ALA A 35 16.13 -3.88 -4.63
C ALA A 35 17.50 -4.42 -5.07
N ASP A 36 18.58 -3.69 -4.79
CA ASP A 36 19.95 -4.09 -5.16
C ASP A 36 20.42 -5.29 -4.34
N GLU A 37 20.12 -5.35 -3.05
CA GLU A 37 20.45 -6.50 -2.19
C GLU A 37 19.67 -7.77 -2.62
N LEU A 38 18.38 -7.64 -2.92
CA LEU A 38 17.57 -8.74 -3.43
C LEU A 38 18.07 -9.22 -4.79
N ASP A 39 18.39 -8.29 -5.70
CA ASP A 39 18.95 -8.62 -7.01
C ASP A 39 20.27 -9.39 -6.89
N GLY A 40 21.16 -8.94 -6.01
CA GLY A 40 22.42 -9.61 -5.70
C GLY A 40 22.21 -11.05 -5.19
N PHE A 41 21.27 -11.23 -4.26
CA PHE A 41 20.89 -12.55 -3.76
C PHE A 41 20.36 -13.46 -4.88
N LEU A 42 19.41 -12.97 -5.70
CA LEU A 42 18.84 -13.77 -6.79
C LEU A 42 19.88 -14.13 -7.86
N LYS A 43 20.76 -13.17 -8.23
CA LYS A 43 21.87 -13.45 -9.15
C LYS A 43 22.79 -14.57 -8.66
N GLN A 44 23.14 -14.53 -7.39
CA GLN A 44 23.96 -15.58 -6.77
C GLN A 44 23.19 -16.91 -6.75
N LYS A 45 21.91 -16.90 -6.41
CA LYS A 45 21.08 -18.08 -6.30
C LYS A 45 20.92 -18.81 -7.64
N PHE A 46 20.75 -18.06 -8.73
CA PHE A 46 20.52 -18.62 -10.07
C PHE A 46 21.80 -18.70 -10.93
N GLY A 47 22.95 -18.23 -10.43
CA GLY A 47 24.21 -18.26 -11.16
C GLY A 47 24.22 -17.33 -12.40
N VAL A 48 23.49 -16.21 -12.35
CA VAL A 48 23.31 -15.31 -13.49
C VAL A 48 23.88 -13.92 -13.23
N GLN A 49 24.18 -13.17 -14.32
CA GLN A 49 24.69 -11.80 -14.21
C GLN A 49 23.64 -10.73 -14.53
N LYS A 50 22.61 -11.09 -15.30
CA LYS A 50 21.53 -10.15 -15.64
C LYS A 50 20.73 -9.75 -14.41
N LYS A 51 20.31 -8.49 -14.37
CA LYS A 51 19.46 -7.93 -13.28
C LYS A 51 18.10 -8.60 -13.31
N LEU A 52 17.72 -9.27 -12.21
CA LEU A 52 16.45 -9.98 -12.04
C LEU A 52 15.38 -9.15 -11.31
N VAL A 53 15.80 -8.13 -10.54
CA VAL A 53 14.90 -7.17 -9.88
C VAL A 53 14.97 -5.84 -10.63
N LYS A 54 13.85 -5.37 -11.16
CA LYS A 54 13.80 -4.11 -11.91
C LYS A 54 13.86 -2.91 -10.97
N CYS A 55 12.99 -2.87 -9.98
CA CYS A 55 12.93 -1.82 -8.95
C CYS A 55 11.99 -2.27 -7.81
N ILE A 56 11.97 -1.49 -6.72
CA ILE A 56 10.90 -1.50 -5.74
C ILE A 56 10.26 -0.11 -5.77
N LEU A 57 8.95 -0.04 -5.93
CA LEU A 57 8.19 1.20 -5.99
C LEU A 57 6.88 1.03 -5.21
N ASN A 58 6.58 1.96 -4.32
CA ASN A 58 5.39 1.89 -3.45
C ASN A 58 5.28 0.53 -2.75
N TYR A 59 6.39 0.02 -2.24
CA TYR A 59 6.53 -1.28 -1.58
C TYR A 59 6.22 -2.50 -2.46
N ASN A 60 6.04 -2.32 -3.78
CA ASN A 60 5.93 -3.39 -4.75
C ASN A 60 7.30 -3.72 -5.34
N VAL A 61 7.68 -4.98 -5.32
CA VAL A 61 8.86 -5.49 -6.02
C VAL A 61 8.49 -5.81 -7.45
N TYR A 62 9.16 -5.18 -8.39
CA TYR A 62 9.02 -5.44 -9.83
C TYR A 62 10.18 -6.33 -10.28
N LEU A 63 9.87 -7.56 -10.67
CA LEU A 63 10.85 -8.45 -11.26
C LEU A 63 11.10 -8.10 -12.73
N ASN A 64 12.28 -8.45 -13.21
CA ASN A 64 12.65 -8.24 -14.61
C ASN A 64 12.21 -9.45 -15.45
N HIS A 65 10.95 -9.50 -15.83
CA HIS A 65 10.36 -10.58 -16.61
C HIS A 65 11.10 -10.83 -17.93
N GLU A 66 11.59 -9.77 -18.60
CA GLU A 66 12.37 -9.90 -19.83
C GLU A 66 13.68 -10.66 -19.59
N ALA A 67 14.40 -10.30 -18.52
CA ALA A 67 15.63 -10.99 -18.16
C ALA A 67 15.37 -12.46 -17.75
N ILE A 68 14.34 -12.68 -16.91
CA ILE A 68 13.94 -14.00 -16.43
C ILE A 68 13.62 -14.91 -17.62
N ASN A 69 12.81 -14.44 -18.56
CA ASN A 69 12.43 -15.18 -19.76
C ASN A 69 13.65 -15.45 -20.67
N SER A 70 14.52 -14.45 -20.88
CA SER A 70 15.71 -14.59 -21.73
C SER A 70 16.73 -15.58 -21.18
N LEU A 71 16.70 -15.82 -19.86
CA LEU A 71 17.55 -16.78 -19.16
C LEU A 71 16.87 -18.15 -18.98
N ALA A 72 15.66 -18.32 -19.52
CA ALA A 72 14.82 -19.52 -19.34
C ALA A 72 14.60 -19.91 -17.86
N LEU A 73 14.57 -18.92 -16.95
CA LEU A 73 14.26 -19.14 -15.54
C LEU A 73 12.76 -19.26 -15.32
N ASN A 74 12.37 -20.06 -14.34
CA ASN A 74 10.97 -20.16 -13.91
C ASN A 74 10.62 -18.96 -13.01
N LEU A 75 9.62 -18.17 -13.42
CA LEU A 75 9.19 -16.96 -12.70
C LEU A 75 8.70 -17.27 -11.28
N ASP A 76 7.94 -18.35 -11.10
CA ASP A 76 7.41 -18.73 -9.78
C ASP A 76 8.53 -19.16 -8.83
N GLU A 77 9.56 -19.78 -9.36
CA GLU A 77 10.74 -20.11 -8.57
C GLU A 77 11.52 -18.84 -8.17
N VAL A 78 11.67 -17.89 -9.07
CA VAL A 78 12.29 -16.59 -8.78
C VAL A 78 11.47 -15.84 -7.71
N LYS A 79 10.14 -15.77 -7.85
CA LYS A 79 9.24 -15.18 -6.85
C LYS A 79 9.38 -15.89 -5.50
N LYS A 80 9.39 -17.20 -5.48
CA LYS A 80 9.55 -17.98 -4.25
C LYS A 80 10.82 -17.60 -3.48
N TYR A 81 11.97 -17.61 -4.15
CA TYR A 81 13.23 -17.23 -3.49
C TYR A 81 13.28 -15.76 -3.07
N ALA A 82 12.71 -14.87 -3.87
CA ALA A 82 12.59 -13.45 -3.50
C ALA A 82 11.75 -13.28 -2.22
N ILE A 83 10.60 -13.93 -2.14
CA ILE A 83 9.72 -13.90 -0.96
C ILE A 83 10.40 -14.50 0.27
N GLU A 84 11.08 -15.66 0.13
CA GLU A 84 11.82 -16.28 1.21
C GLU A 84 12.95 -15.39 1.75
N TRP A 85 13.63 -14.67 0.86
CA TRP A 85 14.67 -13.73 1.26
C TRP A 85 14.09 -12.50 1.99
N LEU A 86 13.06 -11.89 1.42
CA LEU A 86 12.39 -10.73 2.00
C LEU A 86 11.80 -11.03 3.38
N LYS A 87 11.19 -12.20 3.56
CA LYS A 87 10.61 -12.63 4.86
C LYS A 87 11.63 -12.74 6.01
N ARG A 88 12.92 -12.75 5.72
CA ARG A 88 13.96 -12.75 6.77
C ARG A 88 14.15 -11.38 7.40
N ASN A 89 13.67 -10.32 6.77
CA ASN A 89 13.78 -8.98 7.30
C ASN A 89 12.69 -8.74 8.37
N PRO A 90 13.07 -8.47 9.64
CA PRO A 90 12.12 -8.27 10.74
C PRO A 90 11.28 -6.99 10.59
N GLN A 91 11.62 -6.09 9.68
CA GLN A 91 10.85 -4.88 9.40
C GLN A 91 9.56 -5.15 8.60
N TYR A 92 9.40 -6.36 8.03
CA TYR A 92 8.26 -6.68 7.17
C TYR A 92 7.26 -7.55 7.91
N THR A 93 6.05 -7.04 8.09
CA THR A 93 4.93 -7.80 8.68
C THR A 93 4.49 -8.92 7.73
N TYR A 94 4.36 -8.58 6.43
CA TYR A 94 4.00 -9.56 5.41
C TYR A 94 4.78 -9.30 4.12
N VAL A 95 5.01 -10.39 3.38
CA VAL A 95 5.52 -10.38 2.00
C VAL A 95 4.60 -11.27 1.20
N VAL A 96 3.92 -10.72 0.21
CA VAL A 96 2.79 -11.35 -0.48
C VAL A 96 3.05 -11.42 -1.97
N ASP A 97 2.90 -12.61 -2.57
CA ASP A 97 2.78 -12.77 -4.01
C ASP A 97 1.45 -12.16 -4.47
N LEU A 98 1.51 -11.14 -5.32
CA LEU A 98 0.33 -10.39 -5.74
C LEU A 98 -0.58 -11.17 -6.71
N GLU A 99 -0.09 -12.20 -7.39
CA GLU A 99 -0.94 -13.08 -8.18
C GLU A 99 -1.70 -14.10 -7.30
N HIS A 100 -1.18 -14.38 -6.09
CA HIS A 100 -1.72 -15.37 -5.16
C HIS A 100 -2.19 -14.77 -3.83
N ILE A 101 -2.73 -13.53 -3.86
CA ILE A 101 -3.19 -12.80 -2.65
C ILE A 101 -4.20 -13.62 -1.84
N ASN A 102 -5.07 -14.37 -2.50
CA ASN A 102 -6.11 -15.17 -1.84
C ASN A 102 -5.55 -16.35 -1.05
N GLU A 103 -4.39 -16.84 -1.39
CA GLU A 103 -3.70 -17.95 -0.74
C GLU A 103 -2.81 -17.49 0.42
N ALA A 104 -2.52 -16.18 0.48
CA ALA A 104 -1.64 -15.63 1.49
C ALA A 104 -2.26 -15.71 2.89
N SER A 105 -1.46 -16.11 3.89
CA SER A 105 -1.86 -16.11 5.30
C SER A 105 -1.71 -14.69 5.90
N ILE A 106 -2.69 -13.84 5.61
CA ILE A 106 -2.74 -12.42 6.03
C ILE A 106 -4.14 -12.07 6.54
N PRO A 107 -4.27 -11.06 7.44
CA PRO A 107 -5.57 -10.58 7.90
C PRO A 107 -6.47 -10.10 6.75
N SER A 108 -7.78 -10.28 6.90
CA SER A 108 -8.76 -9.90 5.87
C SER A 108 -8.68 -8.42 5.50
N VAL A 109 -8.43 -7.53 6.47
CA VAL A 109 -8.29 -6.09 6.22
C VAL A 109 -7.08 -5.75 5.33
N VAL A 110 -5.98 -6.47 5.47
CA VAL A 110 -4.80 -6.31 4.61
C VAL A 110 -5.08 -6.89 3.23
N ARG A 111 -5.67 -8.10 3.18
CA ARG A 111 -6.06 -8.75 1.93
C ARG A 111 -6.97 -7.88 1.07
N GLU A 112 -8.03 -7.30 1.67
CA GLU A 112 -8.96 -6.41 0.98
C GLU A 112 -8.25 -5.20 0.35
N LYS A 113 -7.33 -4.57 1.09
CA LYS A 113 -6.52 -3.46 0.56
C LYS A 113 -5.62 -3.87 -0.59
N LEU A 114 -4.97 -5.03 -0.49
CA LEU A 114 -4.11 -5.56 -1.56
C LEU A 114 -4.93 -5.88 -2.82
N ILE A 115 -6.09 -6.54 -2.68
CA ILE A 115 -6.97 -6.85 -3.82
C ILE A 115 -7.45 -5.57 -4.49
N ASN A 116 -7.90 -4.58 -3.72
CA ASN A 116 -8.41 -3.31 -4.26
C ASN A 116 -7.31 -2.47 -4.93
N GLY A 117 -6.07 -2.59 -4.48
CA GLY A 117 -4.91 -1.90 -5.06
C GLY A 117 -4.22 -2.63 -6.21
N TYR A 118 -4.52 -3.93 -6.41
CA TYR A 118 -3.83 -4.74 -7.39
C TYR A 118 -4.39 -4.56 -8.81
N ASN A 119 -3.48 -4.34 -9.74
CA ASN A 119 -3.77 -4.37 -11.18
C ASN A 119 -2.70 -5.19 -11.89
N ARG A 120 -3.10 -6.28 -12.53
CA ARG A 120 -2.21 -7.25 -13.19
C ARG A 120 -1.19 -6.62 -14.16
N LEU A 121 -1.53 -5.51 -14.79
CA LEU A 121 -0.68 -4.85 -15.80
C LEU A 121 0.20 -3.74 -15.22
N ARG A 122 -0.03 -3.33 -13.97
CA ARG A 122 0.63 -2.15 -13.39
C ARG A 122 1.31 -2.43 -12.06
N SER A 123 0.78 -3.33 -11.25
CA SER A 123 1.39 -3.70 -9.98
C SER A 123 2.66 -4.52 -10.18
N GLY A 124 3.52 -4.53 -9.17
CA GLY A 124 4.66 -5.44 -9.13
C GLY A 124 4.25 -6.88 -8.90
N ASP A 125 5.24 -7.75 -8.73
CA ASP A 125 5.03 -9.18 -8.51
C ASP A 125 4.81 -9.52 -7.04
N ILE A 126 5.49 -8.78 -6.13
CA ILE A 126 5.48 -9.06 -4.69
C ILE A 126 5.22 -7.75 -3.94
N GLN A 127 4.30 -7.77 -2.97
CA GLN A 127 4.06 -6.67 -2.05
C GLN A 127 4.79 -6.88 -0.74
N ILE A 128 5.53 -5.87 -0.31
CA ILE A 128 6.07 -5.75 1.04
C ILE A 128 5.08 -4.96 1.88
N VAL A 129 4.72 -5.50 3.05
CA VAL A 129 3.89 -4.82 4.05
C VAL A 129 4.77 -4.55 5.26
N LEU A 130 5.09 -3.30 5.49
CA LEU A 130 5.98 -2.89 6.58
C LEU A 130 5.32 -3.03 7.95
N ASN A 131 6.15 -3.15 8.98
CA ASN A 131 5.70 -2.99 10.37
C ASN A 131 5.12 -1.60 10.59
N PRO A 132 4.19 -1.43 11.56
CA PRO A 132 3.72 -0.12 11.96
C PRO A 132 4.87 0.85 12.27
N ALA A 133 4.66 2.12 11.96
CA ALA A 133 5.64 3.20 12.14
C ALA A 133 6.84 3.18 11.18
N ASN A 134 6.98 2.17 10.34
CA ASN A 134 7.99 2.13 9.28
C ASN A 134 7.41 2.68 7.98
N TYR A 135 8.23 3.41 7.23
CA TYR A 135 7.86 3.93 5.91
C TYR A 135 9.08 4.19 5.04
N GLU A 136 8.83 4.39 3.75
CA GLU A 136 9.86 4.73 2.78
C GLU A 136 10.51 6.07 3.12
N VAL A 137 11.83 6.11 3.07
CA VAL A 137 12.63 7.32 3.30
C VAL A 137 13.44 7.64 2.05
N SER A 138 13.58 8.93 1.79
CA SER A 138 14.41 9.43 0.69
C SER A 138 15.90 9.30 1.01
N SER A 139 16.72 9.58 -0.03
CA SER A 139 18.19 9.65 0.09
C SER A 139 18.67 10.64 1.17
N ASP A 140 17.86 11.65 1.51
CA ASP A 140 18.16 12.64 2.56
C ASP A 140 18.08 12.06 3.99
N GLY A 141 17.64 10.81 4.11
CA GLY A 141 17.65 10.05 5.35
C GLY A 141 16.49 10.29 6.29
N ILE A 142 16.55 9.59 7.43
CA ILE A 142 15.58 9.65 8.49
C ILE A 142 15.62 11.04 9.15
N GLY A 143 14.47 11.68 9.38
CA GLY A 143 14.38 12.88 10.20
C GLY A 143 13.90 14.13 9.51
N ARG A 144 13.77 14.14 8.20
CA ARG A 144 13.16 15.24 7.45
C ARG A 144 11.72 14.91 7.07
N GLY A 145 10.78 15.40 7.90
CA GLY A 145 9.36 15.26 7.61
C GLY A 145 8.80 13.86 7.92
N THR A 146 7.77 13.51 7.20
CA THR A 146 7.05 12.24 7.23
C THR A 146 6.49 11.95 5.84
N THR A 147 5.91 10.76 5.67
CA THR A 147 5.23 10.38 4.43
C THR A 147 3.98 9.54 4.72
N HIS A 148 3.34 9.11 3.68
CA HIS A 148 2.14 8.28 3.64
C HIS A 148 2.35 7.06 2.72
N GLY A 149 1.28 6.31 2.42
CA GLY A 149 1.32 5.17 1.50
C GLY A 149 1.45 3.83 2.20
N VAL A 150 1.31 3.80 3.54
CA VAL A 150 1.26 2.57 4.33
C VAL A 150 -0.18 2.19 4.68
N TRP A 151 -0.39 0.93 4.99
CA TRP A 151 -1.74 0.37 5.22
C TRP A 151 -2.34 0.69 6.59
N ASN A 152 -1.55 1.23 7.50
CA ASN A 152 -1.91 1.44 8.90
C ASN A 152 -3.04 2.48 9.08
N PRO A 153 -3.84 2.38 10.17
CA PRO A 153 -4.96 3.31 10.41
C PRO A 153 -4.58 4.78 10.43
N TYR A 154 -3.41 5.14 10.96
CA TYR A 154 -2.96 6.53 10.99
C TYR A 154 -2.74 7.15 9.59
N ASP A 155 -2.65 6.32 8.56
CA ASP A 155 -2.51 6.75 7.17
C ASP A 155 -3.81 6.52 6.37
N SER A 156 -4.54 5.47 6.66
CA SER A 156 -5.72 5.07 5.89
C SER A 156 -7.07 5.46 6.51
N HIS A 157 -7.11 5.96 7.76
CA HIS A 157 -8.33 6.43 8.39
C HIS A 157 -8.42 7.96 8.28
N ILE A 158 -9.25 8.43 7.36
CA ILE A 158 -9.43 9.84 7.01
C ILE A 158 -10.78 10.36 7.50
N PRO A 159 -10.91 11.68 7.75
CA PRO A 159 -12.19 12.27 8.11
C PRO A 159 -13.13 12.34 6.91
N PHE A 160 -14.44 12.26 7.17
CA PHE A 160 -15.47 12.66 6.24
C PHE A 160 -16.52 13.49 7.00
N ILE A 161 -16.60 14.78 6.70
CA ILE A 161 -17.50 15.74 7.35
C ILE A 161 -18.41 16.31 6.29
N LEU A 162 -19.72 16.29 6.57
CA LEU A 162 -20.76 16.90 5.73
C LEU A 162 -21.42 18.04 6.47
N MET A 163 -21.77 19.09 5.74
CA MET A 163 -22.47 20.25 6.28
C MET A 163 -23.37 20.89 5.20
N GLY A 164 -24.52 21.40 5.63
CA GLY A 164 -25.40 22.22 4.80
C GLY A 164 -26.73 21.57 4.47
N TRP A 165 -27.13 21.67 3.22
CA TRP A 165 -28.47 21.29 2.76
C TRP A 165 -28.82 19.83 3.06
N HIS A 166 -29.93 19.63 3.77
CA HIS A 166 -30.45 18.32 4.21
C HIS A 166 -29.52 17.48 5.09
N VAL A 167 -28.43 18.04 5.61
CA VAL A 167 -27.53 17.33 6.54
C VAL A 167 -28.01 17.58 7.97
N LYS A 168 -28.41 16.53 8.67
CA LYS A 168 -28.74 16.60 10.10
C LYS A 168 -27.48 16.56 10.94
N PRO A 169 -27.42 17.33 12.05
CA PRO A 169 -26.32 17.20 13.01
C PRO A 169 -26.25 15.78 13.58
N GLY A 170 -25.07 15.19 13.56
CA GLY A 170 -24.87 13.83 14.07
C GLY A 170 -23.48 13.31 13.81
N LYS A 171 -23.24 12.06 14.17
CA LYS A 171 -22.02 11.30 13.84
C LYS A 171 -22.39 9.83 13.62
N THR A 172 -21.62 9.16 12.77
CA THR A 172 -21.72 7.71 12.57
C THR A 172 -20.34 7.06 12.75
N ASN A 173 -20.35 5.82 13.21
CA ASN A 173 -19.17 4.94 13.27
C ASN A 173 -19.30 3.79 12.26
N ALA A 174 -20.21 3.88 11.31
CA ALA A 174 -20.32 2.91 10.23
C ALA A 174 -19.01 2.87 9.43
N LYS A 175 -18.60 1.67 9.02
CA LYS A 175 -17.45 1.52 8.12
C LYS A 175 -17.80 2.16 6.78
N THR A 176 -17.08 3.18 6.42
CA THR A 176 -17.19 3.88 5.13
C THR A 176 -15.84 3.93 4.43
N THR A 177 -15.87 4.19 3.14
CA THR A 177 -14.67 4.32 2.31
C THR A 177 -14.73 5.62 1.50
N ILE A 178 -13.59 6.07 0.99
CA ILE A 178 -13.54 7.27 0.15
C ILE A 178 -14.42 7.13 -1.11
N ASN A 179 -14.64 5.91 -1.59
CA ASN A 179 -15.51 5.64 -2.74
C ASN A 179 -16.98 6.00 -2.46
N ASP A 180 -17.39 6.00 -1.19
CA ASP A 180 -18.78 6.26 -0.78
C ASP A 180 -19.14 7.74 -0.87
N ILE A 181 -18.16 8.65 -0.96
CA ILE A 181 -18.38 10.09 -1.03
C ILE A 181 -19.17 10.45 -2.29
N ALA A 182 -18.71 9.99 -3.46
CA ALA A 182 -19.39 10.29 -4.72
C ALA A 182 -20.82 9.72 -4.73
N ALA A 183 -21.01 8.48 -4.27
CA ALA A 183 -22.31 7.85 -4.15
C ALA A 183 -23.26 8.64 -3.24
N THR A 184 -22.77 9.09 -2.07
CA THR A 184 -23.53 9.88 -1.10
C THR A 184 -23.97 11.22 -1.67
N VAL A 185 -23.03 11.96 -2.29
CA VAL A 185 -23.34 13.27 -2.88
C VAL A 185 -24.36 13.13 -4.02
N CYS A 186 -24.19 12.15 -4.90
CA CYS A 186 -25.12 11.87 -6.01
C CYS A 186 -26.53 11.51 -5.48
N ALA A 187 -26.61 10.68 -4.45
CA ALA A 187 -27.90 10.34 -3.83
C ALA A 187 -28.60 11.58 -3.23
N MET A 188 -27.85 12.46 -2.54
CA MET A 188 -28.38 13.67 -1.93
C MET A 188 -28.93 14.67 -2.96
N ILE A 189 -28.31 14.80 -4.11
CA ILE A 189 -28.73 15.74 -5.16
C ILE A 189 -29.58 15.06 -6.26
N HIS A 190 -29.95 13.79 -6.05
CA HIS A 190 -30.81 13.00 -6.94
C HIS A 190 -30.28 12.88 -8.39
N ILE A 191 -28.98 12.64 -8.55
CA ILE A 191 -28.38 12.36 -9.86
C ILE A 191 -27.77 10.97 -9.89
N GLN A 192 -27.55 10.45 -11.09
CA GLN A 192 -26.88 9.18 -11.30
C GLN A 192 -25.43 9.23 -10.84
N MET A 193 -24.97 8.15 -10.19
CA MET A 193 -23.57 8.00 -9.82
C MET A 193 -22.66 7.96 -11.07
N PRO A 194 -21.40 8.40 -10.94
CA PRO A 194 -20.43 8.27 -12.03
C PRO A 194 -20.24 6.82 -12.46
N ASN A 195 -20.00 6.60 -13.75
CA ASN A 195 -19.64 5.28 -14.27
C ASN A 195 -18.37 4.78 -13.57
N GLY A 196 -18.38 3.54 -13.11
CA GLY A 196 -17.29 2.95 -12.36
C GLY A 196 -17.24 3.31 -10.88
N CYS A 197 -18.18 4.08 -10.35
CA CYS A 197 -18.34 4.27 -8.92
C CYS A 197 -18.77 2.94 -8.27
N ILE A 198 -17.96 2.44 -7.32
CA ILE A 198 -18.22 1.20 -6.57
C ILE A 198 -18.64 1.46 -5.12
N GLY A 199 -18.77 2.73 -4.74
CA GLY A 199 -19.19 3.14 -3.39
C GLY A 199 -20.69 3.01 -3.16
N ASN A 200 -21.08 3.05 -1.89
CA ASN A 200 -22.46 3.06 -1.44
C ASN A 200 -22.81 4.42 -0.81
N ALA A 201 -24.03 4.88 -0.99
CA ALA A 201 -24.47 6.10 -0.31
C ALA A 201 -24.51 5.87 1.21
N ILE A 202 -23.91 6.78 1.96
CA ILE A 202 -23.90 6.75 3.42
C ILE A 202 -25.28 7.24 3.90
N GLU A 203 -25.90 6.51 4.82
CA GLU A 203 -27.13 6.94 5.50
C GLU A 203 -26.80 8.11 6.46
N LEU A 204 -27.51 9.24 6.30
CA LEU A 204 -27.28 10.50 7.01
C LEU A 204 -28.41 10.84 7.98
#